data_06d9586891685545b40cdbd4982d68be
#
_entry.id   06d9586891685545b40cdbd4982d68be
#
_cell.length_a   1.000
_cell.length_b   1.000
_cell.length_c   1.000
_cell.angle_alpha   90.00
_cell.angle_beta   90.00
_cell.angle_gamma   90.00
#
_symmetry.space_group_name_H-M   'P 1'
#
loop_
_entity.id
_entity.type
_entity.pdbx_description
1 polymer ?
#
loop_
_entity_poly.entity_id
_entity_poly.type
_entity_poly.pdbx_seq_one_letter_code
_entity_poly.pdbx_strand_id
1 'polypeptide(L)'
;MKKLVLLLLIPIYSYTQNYNELLMINSLDDFKKVMIENKYEFIEISENGDWLYGFNVEEVEGKKLGEKYGGYFIDGSWKLQFNETNNFFAKLGDYDDIVEEIKKCDYVGIENLKYDSDYVTYNCNKDIDGKIGFMIDNGDGFIRYFRNKK
;
A
#
# COMPACT_ATOMS: atom_id res chain seq x y z
N MET A 1 3.71 53.16 3.53
CA MET A 1 4.38 52.02 2.86
C MET A 1 3.70 50.74 3.29
N LYS A 2 2.88 50.13 2.42
CA LYS A 2 2.23 48.85 2.68
C LYS A 2 3.23 47.73 2.43
N LYS A 3 3.65 47.02 3.48
CA LYS A 3 4.48 45.81 3.33
C LYS A 3 3.60 44.71 2.79
N LEU A 4 3.84 44.31 1.52
CA LEU A 4 3.25 43.17 0.89
C LEU A 4 3.91 41.92 1.49
N VAL A 5 3.21 41.22 2.38
CA VAL A 5 3.63 39.89 2.87
C VAL A 5 3.29 38.90 1.78
N LEU A 6 4.31 38.53 1.01
CA LEU A 6 4.21 37.41 0.02
C LEU A 6 4.14 36.13 0.81
N LEU A 7 2.95 35.58 1.04
CA LEU A 7 2.75 34.23 1.56
C LEU A 7 3.20 33.25 0.45
N LEU A 8 4.40 32.74 0.59
CA LEU A 8 4.87 31.57 -0.20
C LEU A 8 4.01 30.37 0.21
N LEU A 9 2.97 30.10 -0.58
CA LEU A 9 2.28 28.82 -0.57
C LEU A 9 3.25 27.78 -1.11
N ILE A 10 4.02 27.15 -0.23
CA ILE A 10 4.77 25.94 -0.54
C ILE A 10 3.70 24.86 -0.74
N PRO A 11 3.55 24.28 -1.93
CA PRO A 11 2.66 23.16 -2.10
C PRO A 11 3.21 22.02 -1.24
N ILE A 12 2.49 21.70 -0.18
CA ILE A 12 2.72 20.47 0.59
C ILE A 12 2.28 19.34 -0.36
N TYR A 13 3.22 18.82 -1.12
CA TYR A 13 3.00 17.56 -1.84
C TYR A 13 2.86 16.48 -0.75
N SER A 14 1.63 16.16 -0.38
CA SER A 14 1.37 14.94 0.35
C SER A 14 1.70 13.78 -0.60
N TYR A 15 2.76 13.04 -0.30
CA TYR A 15 3.10 11.81 -1.00
C TYR A 15 2.10 10.75 -0.58
N THR A 16 0.95 10.75 -1.25
CA THR A 16 -0.13 9.82 -1.00
C THR A 16 -0.10 8.79 -2.11
N GLN A 17 0.05 7.51 -1.76
CA GLN A 17 -0.23 6.44 -2.70
C GLN A 17 -1.68 6.60 -3.13
N ASN A 18 -1.91 6.76 -4.41
CA ASN A 18 -3.26 6.86 -4.90
C ASN A 18 -3.72 5.52 -5.47
N TYR A 19 -5.02 5.32 -5.46
CA TYR A 19 -5.67 4.12 -5.95
C TYR A 19 -5.25 3.75 -7.39
N ASN A 20 -5.09 4.74 -8.27
CA ASN A 20 -4.72 4.50 -9.66
C ASN A 20 -3.31 3.94 -9.81
N GLU A 21 -2.36 4.39 -8.98
CA GLU A 21 -0.99 3.84 -8.96
C GLU A 21 -0.99 2.37 -8.57
N LEU A 22 -1.80 1.99 -7.59
CA LEU A 22 -1.92 0.60 -7.15
C LEU A 22 -2.50 -0.30 -8.25
N LEU A 23 -3.49 0.16 -8.99
CA LEU A 23 -4.07 -0.59 -10.11
C LEU A 23 -3.12 -0.78 -11.29
N MET A 24 -2.06 0.01 -11.39
CA MET A 24 -1.04 -0.13 -12.44
C MET A 24 0.01 -1.21 -12.15
N ILE A 25 0.03 -1.79 -10.94
CA ILE A 25 1.00 -2.81 -10.55
C ILE A 25 0.62 -4.16 -11.17
N ASN A 26 1.25 -4.51 -12.29
CA ASN A 26 1.07 -5.76 -13.00
C ASN A 26 2.30 -6.68 -12.97
N SER A 27 3.43 -6.14 -12.57
CA SER A 27 4.73 -6.82 -12.55
C SER A 27 5.55 -6.42 -11.33
N LEU A 28 6.63 -7.15 -11.06
CA LEU A 28 7.61 -6.77 -10.04
C LEU A 28 8.23 -5.40 -10.35
N ASP A 29 8.47 -5.07 -11.61
CA ASP A 29 9.07 -3.79 -11.98
C ASP A 29 8.10 -2.63 -11.76
N ASP A 30 6.80 -2.80 -12.04
CA ASP A 30 5.77 -1.81 -11.69
C ASP A 30 5.70 -1.62 -10.17
N PHE A 31 5.73 -2.71 -9.41
CA PHE A 31 5.72 -2.66 -7.95
C PHE A 31 6.93 -1.89 -7.42
N LYS A 32 8.15 -2.20 -7.89
CA LYS A 32 9.37 -1.49 -7.52
C LYS A 32 9.27 -0.01 -7.82
N LYS A 33 8.77 0.35 -9.02
CA LYS A 33 8.58 1.74 -9.43
C LYS A 33 7.66 2.46 -8.43
N VAL A 34 6.49 1.91 -8.14
CA VAL A 34 5.53 2.51 -7.18
C VAL A 34 6.16 2.66 -5.80
N MET A 35 6.89 1.64 -5.31
CA MET A 35 7.57 1.73 -4.01
C MET A 35 8.60 2.85 -3.97
N ILE A 36 9.49 2.94 -4.97
CA ILE A 36 10.55 3.95 -5.03
C ILE A 36 9.97 5.37 -5.17
N GLU A 37 8.98 5.58 -6.03
CA GLU A 37 8.33 6.88 -6.23
C GLU A 37 7.62 7.36 -4.96
N ASN A 38 7.13 6.43 -4.13
CA ASN A 38 6.51 6.70 -2.83
C ASN A 38 7.50 6.62 -1.64
N LYS A 39 8.82 6.68 -1.93
CA LYS A 39 9.91 6.74 -0.94
C LYS A 39 10.04 5.51 -0.03
N TYR A 40 9.59 4.36 -0.51
CA TYR A 40 9.91 3.09 0.13
C TYR A 40 11.32 2.66 -0.27
N GLU A 41 12.06 2.11 0.67
CA GLU A 41 13.40 1.57 0.48
C GLU A 41 13.36 0.04 0.44
N PHE A 42 14.22 -0.54 -0.38
CA PHE A 42 14.38 -2.00 -0.40
C PHE A 42 14.96 -2.51 0.92
N ILE A 43 14.30 -3.50 1.50
CA ILE A 43 14.76 -4.17 2.73
C ILE A 43 15.50 -5.46 2.37
N GLU A 44 14.81 -6.44 1.81
CA GLU A 44 15.37 -7.76 1.52
C GLU A 44 14.54 -8.55 0.50
N ILE A 45 15.09 -9.66 0.07
CA ILE A 45 14.34 -10.74 -0.55
C ILE A 45 14.24 -11.86 0.49
N SER A 46 13.00 -12.28 0.82
CA SER A 46 12.77 -13.35 1.78
C SER A 46 13.30 -14.69 1.28
N GLU A 47 13.42 -15.68 2.17
CA GLU A 47 13.79 -17.05 1.79
C GLU A 47 12.83 -17.68 0.77
N ASN A 48 11.57 -17.21 0.73
CA ASN A 48 10.57 -17.66 -0.25
C ASN A 48 10.66 -16.94 -1.59
N GLY A 49 11.55 -15.96 -1.74
CA GLY A 49 11.70 -15.15 -2.95
C GLY A 49 10.80 -13.93 -3.03
N ASP A 50 10.12 -13.56 -1.95
CA ASP A 50 9.28 -12.37 -1.88
C ASP A 50 10.12 -11.11 -1.68
N TRP A 51 9.78 -10.03 -2.38
CA TRP A 51 10.47 -8.74 -2.29
C TRP A 51 9.82 -7.86 -1.24
N LEU A 52 10.61 -7.38 -0.26
CA LEU A 52 10.14 -6.56 0.85
C LEU A 52 10.72 -5.15 0.77
N TYR A 53 9.85 -4.16 0.89
CA TYR A 53 10.15 -2.73 0.95
C TYR A 53 9.60 -2.13 2.24
N GLY A 54 10.27 -1.09 2.78
CA GLY A 54 9.83 -0.34 3.96
C GLY A 54 9.82 1.15 3.71
N PHE A 55 8.95 1.85 4.41
CA PHE A 55 8.92 3.32 4.46
C PHE A 55 9.57 3.77 5.77
N ASN A 56 10.34 4.88 5.74
CA ASN A 56 11.12 5.38 6.88
C ASN A 56 11.93 4.28 7.55
N VAL A 57 12.81 3.65 6.77
CA VAL A 57 13.60 2.49 7.23
C VAL A 57 14.71 2.95 8.15
N GLU A 58 14.79 2.32 9.33
CA GLU A 58 15.89 2.47 10.29
C GLU A 58 16.62 1.13 10.45
N GLU A 59 17.91 1.20 10.72
CA GLU A 59 18.72 0.01 11.04
C GLU A 59 18.82 -0.15 12.55
N VAL A 60 18.25 -1.23 13.08
CA VAL A 60 18.29 -1.58 14.50
C VAL A 60 18.92 -2.97 14.66
N GLU A 61 20.05 -3.06 15.35
CA GLU A 61 20.76 -4.32 15.59
C GLU A 61 21.07 -5.11 14.29
N GLY A 62 21.43 -4.39 13.22
CA GLY A 62 21.75 -4.99 11.91
C GLY A 62 20.53 -5.44 11.10
N LYS A 63 19.32 -5.09 11.54
CA LYS A 63 18.07 -5.33 10.81
C LYS A 63 17.45 -4.02 10.35
N LYS A 64 16.99 -4.00 9.10
CA LYS A 64 16.22 -2.88 8.56
C LYS A 64 14.76 -3.00 9.00
N LEU A 65 14.25 -2.00 9.70
CA LEU A 65 12.86 -1.91 10.15
C LEU A 65 12.21 -0.67 9.54
N GLY A 66 11.02 -0.82 8.99
CA GLY A 66 10.22 0.28 8.43
C GLY A 66 8.99 0.59 9.28
N GLU A 67 8.48 1.80 9.16
CA GLU A 67 7.19 2.17 9.74
C GLU A 67 6.01 1.53 9.00
N LYS A 68 6.13 1.33 7.68
CA LYS A 68 5.16 0.66 6.81
C LYS A 68 5.90 -0.29 5.89
N TYR A 69 5.20 -1.30 5.41
CA TYR A 69 5.81 -2.32 4.55
C TYR A 69 5.00 -2.52 3.27
N GLY A 70 5.72 -2.82 2.20
CA GLY A 70 5.18 -3.32 0.94
C GLY A 70 5.86 -4.62 0.56
N GLY A 71 5.09 -5.62 0.13
CA GLY A 71 5.61 -6.92 -0.29
C GLY A 71 5.09 -7.33 -1.67
N TYR A 72 5.97 -7.83 -2.53
CA TYR A 72 5.62 -8.47 -3.79
C TYR A 72 5.99 -9.94 -3.73
N PHE A 73 5.01 -10.80 -3.93
CA PHE A 73 5.13 -12.23 -3.74
C PHE A 73 5.48 -12.96 -5.03
N ILE A 74 6.06 -14.16 -4.90
CA ILE A 74 6.49 -14.97 -6.03
C ILE A 74 5.33 -15.36 -6.98
N ASP A 75 4.10 -15.43 -6.48
CA ASP A 75 2.90 -15.70 -7.28
C ASP A 75 2.40 -14.47 -8.07
N GLY A 76 3.10 -13.35 -7.95
CA GLY A 76 2.75 -12.09 -8.60
C GLY A 76 1.67 -11.27 -7.88
N SER A 77 1.22 -11.71 -6.70
CA SER A 77 0.40 -10.89 -5.81
C SER A 77 1.26 -9.87 -5.07
N TRP A 78 0.62 -8.84 -4.51
CA TRP A 78 1.32 -7.85 -3.65
C TRP A 78 0.44 -7.42 -2.49
N LYS A 79 1.08 -6.92 -1.42
CA LYS A 79 0.44 -6.44 -0.19
C LYS A 79 1.09 -5.13 0.24
N LEU A 80 0.28 -4.17 0.68
CA LEU A 80 0.72 -2.92 1.29
C LEU A 80 0.13 -2.78 2.68
N GLN A 81 0.94 -2.33 3.63
CA GLN A 81 0.56 -2.02 5.00
C GLN A 81 0.50 -0.51 5.19
N PHE A 82 -0.54 -0.06 5.89
CA PHE A 82 -0.77 1.33 6.29
C PHE A 82 -0.91 1.34 7.81
N ASN A 83 0.10 1.84 8.50
CA ASN A 83 0.06 1.89 9.95
C ASN A 83 -0.92 2.95 10.43
N GLU A 84 -1.62 2.67 11.53
CA GLU A 84 -2.34 3.67 12.27
C GLU A 84 -1.33 4.72 12.77
N THR A 85 -1.50 5.97 12.34
CA THR A 85 -0.77 7.06 12.97
C THR A 85 -1.31 7.20 14.39
N ASN A 86 -0.44 7.13 15.41
CA ASN A 86 -0.74 7.21 16.84
C ASN A 86 -1.45 8.51 17.29
N ASN A 87 -2.14 9.20 16.42
CA ASN A 87 -2.96 10.34 16.69
C ASN A 87 -4.42 9.90 16.78
N PHE A 88 -5.00 9.96 17.96
CA PHE A 88 -6.38 9.62 18.31
C PHE A 88 -7.47 10.23 17.39
N PHE A 89 -7.10 11.14 16.48
CA PHE A 89 -7.96 11.80 15.49
C PHE A 89 -7.48 11.64 14.05
N ALA A 90 -6.37 10.94 13.80
CA ALA A 90 -5.90 10.72 12.43
C ALA A 90 -6.58 9.49 11.85
N LYS A 91 -7.27 9.68 10.74
CA LYS A 91 -7.67 8.59 9.83
C LYS A 91 -6.43 7.80 9.43
N LEU A 92 -6.61 6.56 8.98
CA LEU A 92 -5.54 5.72 8.39
C LEU A 92 -4.88 6.35 7.13
N GLY A 93 -5.01 7.69 6.98
CA GLY A 93 -4.47 8.47 5.87
C GLY A 93 -5.00 7.97 4.53
N ASP A 94 -4.09 7.61 3.65
CA ASP A 94 -4.41 7.19 2.29
C ASP A 94 -5.19 5.88 2.21
N TYR A 95 -5.14 5.05 3.25
CA TYR A 95 -5.88 3.78 3.31
C TYR A 95 -7.38 3.97 3.15
N ASP A 96 -7.98 4.90 3.92
CA ASP A 96 -9.42 5.13 3.87
C ASP A 96 -9.85 5.63 2.49
N ASP A 97 -9.08 6.51 1.86
CA ASP A 97 -9.38 7.05 0.54
C ASP A 97 -9.28 5.95 -0.53
N ILE A 98 -8.27 5.07 -0.44
CA ILE A 98 -8.11 3.93 -1.36
C ILE A 98 -9.25 2.92 -1.16
N VAL A 99 -9.63 2.63 0.07
CA VAL A 99 -10.74 1.70 0.38
C VAL A 99 -12.07 2.23 -0.18
N GLU A 100 -12.34 3.53 -0.07
CA GLU A 100 -13.55 4.13 -0.65
C GLU A 100 -13.58 4.01 -2.19
N GLU A 101 -12.42 4.09 -2.86
CA GLU A 101 -12.34 3.83 -4.31
C GLU A 101 -12.55 2.35 -4.63
N ILE A 102 -11.96 1.43 -3.85
CA ILE A 102 -12.14 -0.02 -4.02
C ILE A 102 -13.62 -0.41 -3.87
N LYS A 103 -14.33 0.16 -2.91
CA LYS A 103 -15.76 -0.12 -2.67
C LYS A 103 -16.68 0.28 -3.83
N LYS A 104 -16.25 1.11 -4.76
CA LYS A 104 -17.00 1.45 -5.98
C LYS A 104 -16.94 0.36 -7.05
N CYS A 105 -16.06 -0.62 -6.88
CA CYS A 105 -15.88 -1.76 -7.77
C CYS A 105 -16.90 -2.89 -7.52
N ASP A 106 -16.88 -3.90 -8.37
CA ASP A 106 -17.76 -5.07 -8.25
C ASP A 106 -17.29 -5.97 -7.08
N TYR A 107 -18.13 -6.11 -6.06
CA TYR A 107 -17.86 -7.01 -4.93
C TYR A 107 -17.73 -8.47 -5.39
N VAL A 108 -16.67 -9.15 -4.93
CA VAL A 108 -16.39 -10.56 -5.28
C VAL A 108 -16.70 -11.49 -4.12
N GLY A 109 -16.22 -11.17 -2.91
CA GLY A 109 -16.39 -12.04 -1.75
C GLY A 109 -15.35 -11.78 -0.68
N ILE A 110 -15.22 -12.75 0.23
CA ILE A 110 -14.20 -12.75 1.28
C ILE A 110 -13.12 -13.77 0.92
N GLU A 111 -11.86 -13.35 0.94
CA GLU A 111 -10.70 -14.20 0.78
C GLU A 111 -10.08 -14.48 2.14
N ASN A 112 -10.12 -15.76 2.53
CA ASN A 112 -9.50 -16.24 3.76
C ASN A 112 -8.12 -16.81 3.46
N LEU A 113 -7.09 -16.25 4.07
CA LEU A 113 -5.73 -16.76 4.00
C LEU A 113 -5.40 -17.52 5.29
N LYS A 114 -4.87 -18.72 5.16
CA LYS A 114 -4.60 -19.65 6.26
C LYS A 114 -3.84 -19.06 7.46
N TYR A 115 -3.03 -18.02 7.23
CA TYR A 115 -2.17 -17.37 8.23
C TYR A 115 -2.31 -15.85 8.24
N ASP A 116 -3.38 -15.32 7.66
CA ASP A 116 -3.68 -13.89 7.58
C ASP A 116 -5.17 -13.69 7.87
N SER A 117 -5.58 -12.45 8.09
CA SER A 117 -6.99 -12.11 8.30
C SER A 117 -7.81 -12.20 7.01
N ASP A 118 -9.12 -12.15 7.15
CA ASP A 118 -10.05 -12.13 6.03
C ASP A 118 -9.99 -10.80 5.27
N TYR A 119 -9.86 -10.88 3.95
CA TYR A 119 -9.90 -9.73 3.05
C TYR A 119 -11.28 -9.61 2.38
N VAL A 120 -11.87 -8.43 2.43
CA VAL A 120 -13.04 -8.10 1.60
C VAL A 120 -12.55 -7.75 0.21
N THR A 121 -12.96 -8.49 -0.82
CA THR A 121 -12.37 -8.42 -2.17
C THR A 121 -13.33 -7.91 -3.23
N TYR A 122 -12.77 -7.18 -4.20
CA TYR A 122 -13.46 -6.52 -5.30
C TYR A 122 -12.72 -6.70 -6.62
N ASN A 123 -13.46 -6.73 -7.71
CA ASN A 123 -12.93 -6.67 -9.07
C ASN A 123 -13.01 -5.23 -9.58
N CYS A 124 -11.88 -4.53 -9.57
CA CYS A 124 -11.81 -3.11 -9.93
C CYS A 124 -11.37 -2.86 -11.37
N ASN A 125 -10.79 -3.85 -12.03
CA ASN A 125 -10.39 -3.71 -13.42
C ASN A 125 -10.56 -5.05 -14.12
N LYS A 126 -11.43 -5.08 -15.13
CA LYS A 126 -11.71 -6.30 -15.91
C LYS A 126 -10.53 -6.76 -16.76
N ASP A 127 -9.56 -5.87 -16.99
CA ASP A 127 -8.33 -6.16 -17.75
C ASP A 127 -7.21 -6.72 -16.88
N ILE A 128 -7.36 -6.69 -15.55
CA ILE A 128 -6.40 -7.25 -14.60
C ILE A 128 -6.85 -8.66 -14.19
N ASP A 129 -5.94 -9.63 -14.35
CA ASP A 129 -6.18 -11.03 -13.98
C ASP A 129 -6.08 -11.23 -12.47
N GLY A 130 -7.01 -10.63 -11.72
CA GLY A 130 -7.02 -10.69 -10.26
C GLY A 130 -8.08 -9.84 -9.59
N LYS A 131 -8.01 -9.79 -8.28
CA LYS A 131 -8.90 -9.00 -7.43
C LYS A 131 -8.10 -8.23 -6.39
N ILE A 132 -8.60 -7.11 -5.94
CA ILE A 132 -8.03 -6.31 -4.87
C ILE A 132 -8.88 -6.45 -3.60
N GLY A 133 -8.24 -6.55 -2.47
CA GLY A 133 -8.92 -6.66 -1.18
C GLY A 133 -8.30 -5.76 -0.13
N PHE A 134 -9.07 -5.50 0.91
CA PHE A 134 -8.62 -4.75 2.08
C PHE A 134 -9.07 -5.40 3.37
N MET A 135 -8.32 -5.14 4.44
CA MET A 135 -8.64 -5.54 5.81
C MET A 135 -8.02 -4.58 6.81
N ILE A 136 -8.46 -4.66 8.07
CA ILE A 136 -7.81 -4.01 9.21
C ILE A 136 -7.44 -5.11 10.21
N ASP A 137 -6.22 -5.09 10.70
CA ASP A 137 -5.74 -5.97 11.76
C ASP A 137 -4.87 -5.18 12.74
N ASN A 138 -5.20 -5.27 14.04
CA ASN A 138 -4.52 -4.58 15.14
C ASN A 138 -4.33 -3.06 14.94
N GLY A 139 -5.26 -2.39 14.25
CA GLY A 139 -5.21 -0.96 13.94
C GLY A 139 -4.49 -0.61 12.64
N ASP A 140 -3.77 -1.54 12.04
CA ASP A 140 -3.15 -1.36 10.74
C ASP A 140 -4.11 -1.72 9.61
N GLY A 141 -4.12 -0.92 8.55
CA GLY A 141 -4.84 -1.20 7.31
C GLY A 141 -3.94 -1.96 6.33
N PHE A 142 -4.53 -2.91 5.62
CA PHE A 142 -3.82 -3.67 4.58
C PHE A 142 -4.61 -3.67 3.29
N ILE A 143 -3.92 -3.45 2.17
CA ILE A 143 -4.46 -3.60 0.82
C ILE A 143 -3.64 -4.68 0.13
N ARG A 144 -4.33 -5.63 -0.49
CA ARG A 144 -3.70 -6.77 -1.17
C ARG A 144 -4.33 -7.00 -2.54
N TYR A 145 -3.48 -7.20 -3.52
CA TYR A 145 -3.86 -7.72 -4.82
C TYR A 145 -3.65 -9.24 -4.84
N PHE A 146 -4.67 -9.95 -5.27
CA PHE A 146 -4.67 -11.40 -5.45
C PHE A 146 -4.69 -11.70 -6.94
N ARG A 147 -3.60 -12.26 -7.46
CA ARG A 147 -3.57 -12.72 -8.84
C ARG A 147 -4.36 -14.02 -8.97
N ASN A 148 -5.17 -14.14 -10.03
CA ASN A 148 -5.83 -15.41 -10.30
C ASN A 148 -4.78 -16.48 -10.64
N LYS A 149 -4.91 -17.64 -10.03
CA LYS A 149 -4.04 -18.77 -10.38
C LYS A 149 -4.44 -19.26 -11.78
N LYS A 150 -3.49 -19.26 -12.69
CA LYS A 150 -3.64 -19.89 -14.00
C LYS A 150 -3.64 -21.40 -13.86
#